data_8fae1152e601c916cb2008e0dbb1e347
#
_entry.id   8fae1152e601c916cb2008e0dbb1e347
#
_cell.length_a   1.000
_cell.length_b   1.000
_cell.length_c   1.000
_cell.angle_alpha   90.00
_cell.angle_beta   90.00
_cell.angle_gamma   90.00
#
_symmetry.space_group_name_H-M   'P 1'
#
loop_
_entity.id
_entity.type
_entity.pdbx_description
1 polymer ?
#
loop_
_entity_poly.entity_id
_entity_poly.type
_entity_poly.pdbx_seq_one_letter_code
_entity_poly.pdbx_strand_id
1 'polypeptide(L)'
;MRMRHKPNLIPRMERCADWHVKEPEALRGKWREAFPEYKELRLELGCGKGRFTCEQARRCPDMLLLAVEKVADAMVVAMERAEAEGVGNVRFMDKDAALLPDMFAPGEISRIYINFPDPWRKTRQYKRRLTAPEFLQKYTALLPEGGQVWFKTDNRPLYEWSVESFTLCGWKLEPMPEGTPMTDYEAKFTEQGLPIYRVVATRPTVPPEKLPDVSEIPVPAAEEQEDEEE
;
A
#
# COMPACT_ATOMS: atom_id res chain seq x y z
N MET A 1 -5.87 -1.87 15.21
CA MET A 1 -6.07 -0.88 16.32
C MET A 1 -7.02 0.21 15.82
N ARG A 2 -8.18 0.40 16.43
CA ARG A 2 -9.14 1.44 16.01
C ARG A 2 -8.57 2.83 16.32
N MET A 3 -8.38 3.66 15.30
CA MET A 3 -7.93 5.04 15.47
C MET A 3 -8.96 5.85 16.27
N ARG A 4 -8.51 6.67 17.22
CA ARG A 4 -9.41 7.60 17.91
C ARG A 4 -9.75 8.77 16.98
N HIS A 5 -11.02 9.16 16.94
CA HIS A 5 -11.47 10.33 16.20
C HIS A 5 -10.66 11.58 16.62
N LYS A 6 -10.19 12.34 15.63
CA LYS A 6 -9.40 13.56 15.86
C LYS A 6 -10.34 14.76 15.98
N PRO A 7 -10.17 15.60 17.02
CA PRO A 7 -10.91 16.85 17.09
C PRO A 7 -10.53 17.75 15.91
N ASN A 8 -11.51 18.50 15.42
CA ASN A 8 -11.32 19.46 14.32
C ASN A 8 -10.73 18.84 13.04
N LEU A 9 -11.14 17.61 12.69
CA LEU A 9 -10.63 16.88 11.52
C LEU A 9 -10.75 17.71 10.24
N ILE A 10 -11.94 18.23 9.92
CA ILE A 10 -12.18 18.99 8.68
C ILE A 10 -11.31 20.25 8.59
N PRO A 11 -11.27 21.16 9.57
CA PRO A 11 -10.38 22.32 9.53
C PRO A 11 -8.90 21.99 9.41
N ARG A 12 -8.46 20.84 9.98
CA ARG A 12 -7.08 20.36 9.86
C ARG A 12 -6.76 19.89 8.44
N MET A 13 -7.68 19.13 7.83
CA MET A 13 -7.56 18.72 6.44
C MET A 13 -7.56 19.90 5.48
N GLU A 14 -8.39 20.91 5.72
CA GLU A 14 -8.46 22.13 4.92
C GLU A 14 -7.14 22.93 4.97
N ARG A 15 -6.50 23.00 6.14
CA ARG A 15 -5.17 23.64 6.28
C ARG A 15 -4.11 22.95 5.43
N CYS A 16 -4.17 21.63 5.30
CA CYS A 16 -3.23 20.82 4.50
C CYS A 16 -3.78 20.54 3.08
N ALA A 17 -4.66 21.39 2.53
CA ALA A 17 -5.34 21.15 1.26
C ALA A 17 -4.39 20.94 0.07
N ASP A 18 -3.20 21.54 0.08
CA ASP A 18 -2.19 21.42 -0.97
C ASP A 18 -1.64 19.99 -1.10
N TRP A 19 -1.73 19.20 -0.03
CA TRP A 19 -1.36 17.78 -0.02
C TRP A 19 -2.52 16.84 -0.29
N HIS A 20 -3.78 17.34 -0.31
CA HIS A 20 -4.99 16.52 -0.41
C HIS A 20 -5.59 16.53 -1.81
N VAL A 21 -5.64 15.37 -2.46
CA VAL A 21 -6.40 15.17 -3.71
C VAL A 21 -7.76 14.57 -3.38
N LYS A 22 -8.80 15.41 -3.39
CA LYS A 22 -10.17 15.02 -3.02
C LYS A 22 -10.85 14.19 -4.11
N GLU A 23 -10.56 14.48 -5.38
CA GLU A 23 -11.18 13.87 -6.56
C GLU A 23 -10.11 13.23 -7.47
N PRO A 24 -9.40 12.18 -7.01
CA PRO A 24 -8.33 11.56 -7.79
C PRO A 24 -8.85 10.92 -9.10
N GLU A 25 -10.14 10.58 -9.17
CA GLU A 25 -10.80 10.04 -10.36
C GLU A 25 -10.73 11.01 -11.55
N ALA A 26 -10.76 12.32 -11.29
CA ALA A 26 -10.62 13.36 -12.32
C ALA A 26 -9.20 13.41 -12.94
N LEU A 27 -8.21 12.86 -12.22
CA LEU A 27 -6.81 12.81 -12.66
C LEU A 27 -6.43 11.47 -13.32
N ARG A 28 -7.35 10.52 -13.42
CA ARG A 28 -7.10 9.23 -14.05
C ARG A 28 -6.53 9.40 -15.46
N GLY A 29 -5.32 8.88 -15.70
CA GLY A 29 -4.59 9.02 -16.97
C GLY A 29 -3.95 10.40 -17.18
N LYS A 30 -4.07 11.33 -16.23
CA LYS A 30 -3.58 12.70 -16.32
C LYS A 30 -2.65 13.12 -15.18
N TRP A 31 -2.27 12.18 -14.30
CA TRP A 31 -1.41 12.48 -13.15
C TRP A 31 -0.08 13.12 -13.57
N ARG A 32 0.54 12.66 -14.67
CA ARG A 32 1.79 13.23 -15.19
C ARG A 32 1.61 14.61 -15.80
N GLU A 33 0.43 14.93 -16.32
CA GLU A 33 0.09 16.26 -16.84
C GLU A 33 -0.17 17.24 -15.68
N ALA A 34 -0.80 16.76 -14.60
CA ALA A 34 -1.08 17.55 -13.41
C ALA A 34 0.18 17.82 -12.56
N PHE A 35 1.18 16.94 -12.62
CA PHE A 35 2.43 17.00 -11.86
C PHE A 35 3.64 16.73 -12.76
N PRO A 36 3.90 17.61 -13.77
CA PRO A 36 4.90 17.37 -14.81
C PRO A 36 6.36 17.42 -14.29
N GLU A 37 6.59 17.98 -13.11
CA GLU A 37 7.89 18.06 -12.46
C GLU A 37 8.45 16.70 -12.00
N TYR A 38 7.57 15.68 -11.85
CA TYR A 38 7.97 14.35 -11.37
C TYR A 38 8.11 13.35 -12.52
N LYS A 39 9.21 12.57 -12.50
CA LYS A 39 9.52 11.58 -13.54
C LYS A 39 8.72 10.29 -13.41
N GLU A 40 8.29 9.95 -12.19
CA GLU A 40 7.55 8.72 -11.91
C GLU A 40 6.50 8.93 -10.82
N LEU A 41 5.48 8.08 -10.85
CA LEU A 41 4.43 8.02 -9.86
C LEU A 41 4.56 6.73 -9.07
N ARG A 42 4.62 6.80 -7.75
CA ARG A 42 4.56 5.63 -6.88
C ARG A 42 3.36 5.72 -5.95
N LEU A 43 2.88 4.57 -5.51
CA LEU A 43 1.67 4.48 -4.71
C LEU A 43 1.96 3.79 -3.37
N GLU A 44 1.46 4.33 -2.27
CA GLU A 44 1.44 3.67 -0.96
C GLU A 44 0.00 3.38 -0.55
N LEU A 45 -0.29 2.14 -0.17
CA LEU A 45 -1.59 1.70 0.31
C LEU A 45 -1.58 1.55 1.82
N GLY A 46 -2.39 2.37 2.51
CA GLY A 46 -2.45 2.41 3.96
C GLY A 46 -1.29 3.21 4.57
N CYS A 47 -1.12 4.48 4.18
CA CYS A 47 0.02 5.29 4.64
C CYS A 47 0.00 5.61 6.15
N GLY A 48 -1.13 5.40 6.83
CA GLY A 48 -1.28 5.64 8.26
C GLY A 48 -0.94 7.08 8.64
N LYS A 49 0.11 7.28 9.46
CA LYS A 49 0.58 8.60 9.92
C LYS A 49 1.74 9.18 9.09
N GLY A 50 2.07 8.57 7.97
CA GLY A 50 2.94 9.13 6.94
C GLY A 50 4.44 9.12 7.21
N ARG A 51 4.97 8.37 8.21
CA ARG A 51 6.42 8.33 8.43
C ARG A 51 7.17 7.74 7.24
N PHE A 52 6.76 6.53 6.79
CA PHE A 52 7.33 5.92 5.60
C PHE A 52 7.13 6.82 4.38
N THR A 53 5.93 7.36 4.20
CA THR A 53 5.54 8.25 3.11
C THR A 53 6.52 9.43 2.98
N CYS A 54 6.70 10.20 4.05
CA CYS A 54 7.57 11.38 4.05
C CYS A 54 9.04 11.01 3.87
N GLU A 55 9.52 9.94 4.51
CA GLU A 55 10.90 9.51 4.37
C GLU A 55 11.19 8.99 2.95
N GLN A 56 10.28 8.20 2.38
CA GLN A 56 10.41 7.69 1.01
C GLN A 56 10.38 8.83 -0.02
N ALA A 57 9.50 9.81 0.17
CA ALA A 57 9.41 10.98 -0.70
C ALA A 57 10.71 11.80 -0.68
N ARG A 58 11.28 12.07 0.48
CA ARG A 58 12.57 12.78 0.60
C ARG A 58 13.74 12.07 -0.06
N ARG A 59 13.76 10.72 0.01
CA ARG A 59 14.83 9.92 -0.63
C ARG A 59 14.76 9.90 -2.14
N CYS A 60 13.59 10.19 -2.70
CA CYS A 60 13.33 10.13 -4.14
C CYS A 60 12.64 11.44 -4.62
N PRO A 61 13.37 12.56 -4.69
CA PRO A 61 12.78 13.87 -5.00
C PRO A 61 12.17 13.97 -6.40
N ASP A 62 12.63 13.14 -7.34
CA ASP A 62 12.13 13.10 -8.72
C ASP A 62 10.82 12.29 -8.90
N MET A 63 10.29 11.69 -7.82
CA MET A 63 9.03 10.95 -7.88
C MET A 63 7.93 11.65 -7.10
N LEU A 64 6.68 11.51 -7.55
CA LEU A 64 5.50 11.83 -6.76
C LEU A 64 5.02 10.57 -6.05
N LEU A 65 4.93 10.60 -4.71
CA LEU A 65 4.34 9.54 -3.92
C LEU A 65 2.85 9.84 -3.67
N LEU A 66 2.01 8.95 -4.17
CA LEU A 66 0.56 9.00 -4.01
C LEU A 66 0.19 8.08 -2.84
N ALA A 67 -0.36 8.62 -1.77
CA ALA A 67 -0.63 7.89 -0.53
C ALA A 67 -2.15 7.75 -0.32
N VAL A 68 -2.63 6.51 -0.32
CA VAL A 68 -4.04 6.17 -0.08
C VAL A 68 -4.22 5.73 1.36
N GLU A 69 -5.17 6.35 2.06
CA GLU A 69 -5.55 5.97 3.42
C GLU A 69 -7.05 6.20 3.63
N LYS A 70 -7.80 5.14 3.91
CA LYS A 70 -9.25 5.23 4.06
C LYS A 70 -9.69 5.82 5.41
N VAL A 71 -8.78 5.88 6.39
CA VAL A 71 -9.05 6.45 7.71
C VAL A 71 -8.59 7.90 7.74
N ALA A 72 -9.49 8.84 7.49
CA ALA A 72 -9.20 10.27 7.44
C ALA A 72 -8.49 10.79 8.71
N ASP A 73 -8.80 10.23 9.89
CA ASP A 73 -8.13 10.56 11.17
C ASP A 73 -6.63 10.16 11.20
N ALA A 74 -6.23 9.17 10.40
CA ALA A 74 -4.82 8.83 10.22
C ALA A 74 -4.18 9.72 9.15
N MET A 75 -4.86 9.87 8.02
CA MET A 75 -4.38 10.65 6.88
C MET A 75 -4.10 12.12 7.25
N VAL A 76 -4.95 12.76 8.04
CA VAL A 76 -4.71 14.16 8.45
C VAL A 76 -3.38 14.31 9.20
N VAL A 77 -2.99 13.33 10.03
CA VAL A 77 -1.69 13.34 10.73
C VAL A 77 -0.54 13.18 9.73
N ALA A 78 -0.71 12.37 8.68
CA ALA A 78 0.28 12.21 7.62
C ALA A 78 0.43 13.50 6.80
N MET A 79 -0.66 14.18 6.48
CA MET A 79 -0.65 15.48 5.79
C MET A 79 0.07 16.55 6.62
N GLU A 80 -0.26 16.69 7.90
CA GLU A 80 0.41 17.61 8.82
C GLU A 80 1.90 17.31 8.98
N ARG A 81 2.29 16.03 8.94
CA ARG A 81 3.70 15.63 8.93
C ARG A 81 4.40 16.10 7.65
N ALA A 82 3.79 15.88 6.48
CA ALA A 82 4.35 16.32 5.21
C ALA A 82 4.53 17.86 5.17
N GLU A 83 3.55 18.61 5.64
CA GLU A 83 3.61 20.06 5.81
C GLU A 83 4.76 20.48 6.73
N ALA A 84 4.81 19.95 7.95
CA ALA A 84 5.80 20.30 8.97
C ALA A 84 7.24 19.92 8.54
N GLU A 85 7.41 18.86 7.77
CA GLU A 85 8.70 18.37 7.28
C GLU A 85 9.08 18.95 5.90
N GLY A 86 8.22 19.80 5.30
CA GLY A 86 8.46 20.44 4.00
C GLY A 86 8.53 19.45 2.83
N VAL A 87 7.78 18.34 2.90
CA VAL A 87 7.78 17.30 1.86
C VAL A 87 6.75 17.64 0.80
N GLY A 88 7.18 18.16 -0.36
CA GLY A 88 6.30 18.65 -1.43
C GLY A 88 5.88 17.59 -2.45
N ASN A 89 6.66 16.52 -2.60
CA ASN A 89 6.44 15.46 -3.60
C ASN A 89 5.59 14.29 -3.06
N VAL A 90 4.52 14.62 -2.34
CA VAL A 90 3.51 13.65 -1.85
C VAL A 90 2.11 14.21 -2.02
N ARG A 91 1.14 13.34 -2.32
CA ARG A 91 -0.29 13.67 -2.32
C ARG A 91 -1.05 12.56 -1.61
N PHE A 92 -2.04 12.95 -0.81
CA PHE A 92 -2.86 12.05 -0.01
C PHE A 92 -4.28 11.96 -0.56
N MET A 93 -4.89 10.78 -0.47
CA MET A 93 -6.25 10.50 -0.93
C MET A 93 -6.98 9.67 0.14
N ASP A 94 -8.14 10.16 0.60
CA ASP A 94 -9.01 9.48 1.56
C ASP A 94 -9.94 8.48 0.85
N LYS A 95 -9.33 7.47 0.21
CA LYS A 95 -10.03 6.49 -0.63
C LYS A 95 -9.75 5.05 -0.17
N ASP A 96 -10.61 4.14 -0.61
CA ASP A 96 -10.39 2.70 -0.47
C ASP A 96 -9.53 2.18 -1.63
N ALA A 97 -8.59 1.29 -1.33
CA ALA A 97 -7.75 0.64 -2.35
C ALA A 97 -8.55 -0.18 -3.37
N ALA A 98 -9.79 -0.54 -3.07
CA ALA A 98 -10.67 -1.19 -4.03
C ALA A 98 -10.97 -0.31 -5.26
N LEU A 99 -10.91 1.02 -5.11
CA LEU A 99 -11.22 2.02 -6.13
C LEU A 99 -10.00 2.43 -6.99
N LEU A 100 -8.85 1.79 -6.84
CA LEU A 100 -7.64 2.12 -7.59
C LEU A 100 -7.84 2.21 -9.12
N PRO A 101 -8.61 1.31 -9.78
CA PRO A 101 -8.84 1.39 -11.23
C PRO A 101 -9.64 2.64 -11.67
N ASP A 102 -10.38 3.25 -10.75
CA ASP A 102 -11.13 4.49 -11.03
C ASP A 102 -10.21 5.72 -10.93
N MET A 103 -9.15 5.63 -10.13
CA MET A 103 -8.21 6.73 -9.86
C MET A 103 -6.99 6.74 -10.79
N PHE A 104 -6.60 5.57 -11.32
CA PHE A 104 -5.38 5.41 -12.13
C PHE A 104 -5.65 4.67 -13.43
N ALA A 105 -5.00 5.12 -14.50
CA ALA A 105 -5.00 4.43 -15.78
C ALA A 105 -3.98 3.27 -15.80
N PRO A 106 -4.12 2.31 -16.73
CA PRO A 106 -3.14 1.24 -16.91
C PRO A 106 -1.71 1.75 -17.12
N GLY A 107 -0.75 1.14 -16.41
CA GLY A 107 0.68 1.48 -16.51
C GLY A 107 1.09 2.82 -15.91
N GLU A 108 0.19 3.52 -15.21
CA GLU A 108 0.44 4.87 -14.69
C GLU A 108 1.32 4.88 -13.43
N ILE A 109 1.31 3.80 -12.64
CA ILE A 109 2.03 3.66 -11.38
C ILE A 109 3.28 2.78 -11.56
N SER A 110 4.47 3.29 -11.23
CA SER A 110 5.73 2.54 -11.40
C SER A 110 6.00 1.54 -10.25
N ARG A 111 5.49 1.80 -9.05
CA ARG A 111 5.67 0.95 -7.85
C ARG A 111 4.56 1.14 -6.84
N ILE A 112 4.20 0.05 -6.16
CA ILE A 112 3.23 0.05 -5.06
C ILE A 112 3.93 -0.40 -3.78
N TYR A 113 3.69 0.32 -2.68
CA TYR A 113 4.13 -0.02 -1.34
C TYR A 113 2.93 -0.47 -0.50
N ILE A 114 3.06 -1.60 0.17
CA ILE A 114 2.07 -2.16 1.10
C ILE A 114 2.80 -2.46 2.40
N ASN A 115 2.61 -1.60 3.39
CA ASN A 115 3.31 -1.68 4.65
C ASN A 115 2.32 -2.03 5.78
N PHE A 116 2.47 -3.20 6.41
CA PHE A 116 1.70 -3.63 7.58
C PHE A 116 0.17 -3.55 7.39
N PRO A 117 -0.37 -4.12 6.29
CA PRO A 117 -1.82 -4.13 6.06
C PRO A 117 -2.52 -5.00 7.11
N ASP A 118 -3.85 -4.80 7.22
CA ASP A 118 -4.69 -5.64 8.07
C ASP A 118 -4.59 -7.13 7.65
N PRO A 119 -4.32 -8.07 8.57
CA PRO A 119 -4.09 -9.47 8.23
C PRO A 119 -5.37 -10.23 7.87
N TRP A 120 -6.57 -9.74 8.28
CA TRP A 120 -7.85 -10.40 8.00
C TRP A 120 -7.79 -11.91 8.30
N ARG A 121 -7.68 -12.28 9.58
CA ARG A 121 -7.35 -13.63 10.05
C ARG A 121 -8.36 -14.70 9.66
N LYS A 122 -9.65 -14.36 9.55
CA LYS A 122 -10.71 -15.33 9.23
C LYS A 122 -10.72 -15.61 7.72
N THR A 123 -10.77 -16.90 7.33
CA THR A 123 -10.73 -17.36 5.93
C THR A 123 -11.76 -16.65 5.03
N ARG A 124 -12.99 -16.44 5.53
CA ARG A 124 -14.03 -15.69 4.83
C ARG A 124 -13.66 -14.23 4.50
N GLN A 125 -12.60 -13.69 5.09
CA GLN A 125 -12.12 -12.31 4.91
C GLN A 125 -10.88 -12.22 4.03
N TYR A 126 -10.25 -13.32 3.63
CA TYR A 126 -8.97 -13.32 2.90
C TYR A 126 -9.02 -12.50 1.61
N LYS A 127 -10.14 -12.47 0.90
CA LYS A 127 -10.35 -11.60 -0.27
C LYS A 127 -10.22 -10.09 0.02
N ARG A 128 -10.18 -9.69 1.31
CA ARG A 128 -9.92 -8.29 1.73
C ARG A 128 -8.43 -7.99 1.89
N ARG A 129 -7.57 -9.01 1.92
CA ARG A 129 -6.12 -8.83 2.00
C ARG A 129 -5.65 -8.06 0.76
N LEU A 130 -4.81 -7.04 0.95
CA LEU A 130 -4.27 -6.25 -0.17
C LEU A 130 -3.34 -7.05 -1.10
N THR A 131 -3.02 -8.28 -0.73
CA THR A 131 -2.28 -9.26 -1.54
C THR A 131 -3.18 -10.36 -2.10
N ALA A 132 -4.50 -10.24 -2.01
CA ALA A 132 -5.43 -11.20 -2.62
C ALA A 132 -5.39 -11.12 -4.16
N PRO A 133 -5.68 -12.22 -4.87
CA PRO A 133 -5.60 -12.29 -6.33
C PRO A 133 -6.32 -11.14 -7.05
N GLU A 134 -7.51 -10.73 -6.58
CA GLU A 134 -8.26 -9.63 -7.16
C GLU A 134 -7.55 -8.27 -7.04
N PHE A 135 -6.80 -8.06 -5.95
CA PHE A 135 -5.95 -6.88 -5.81
C PHE A 135 -4.71 -6.99 -6.69
N LEU A 136 -4.06 -8.16 -6.75
CA LEU A 136 -2.90 -8.39 -7.61
C LEU A 136 -3.25 -8.18 -9.09
N GLN A 137 -4.46 -8.57 -9.53
CA GLN A 137 -4.96 -8.29 -10.87
C GLN A 137 -5.06 -6.78 -11.14
N LYS A 138 -5.60 -6.00 -10.18
CA LYS A 138 -5.63 -4.53 -10.29
C LYS A 138 -4.22 -3.96 -10.39
N TYR A 139 -3.29 -4.41 -9.55
CA TYR A 139 -1.91 -3.93 -9.58
C TYR A 139 -1.21 -4.28 -10.90
N THR A 140 -1.47 -5.49 -11.45
CA THR A 140 -0.96 -5.87 -12.76
C THR A 140 -1.39 -4.90 -13.86
N ALA A 141 -2.62 -4.40 -13.81
CA ALA A 141 -3.10 -3.40 -14.77
C ALA A 141 -2.46 -2.02 -14.56
N LEU A 142 -2.27 -1.60 -13.31
CA LEU A 142 -1.76 -0.26 -12.97
C LEU A 142 -0.26 -0.11 -13.16
N LEU A 143 0.50 -1.21 -13.01
CA LEU A 143 1.94 -1.21 -13.13
C LEU A 143 2.37 -1.43 -14.57
N PRO A 144 3.44 -0.76 -15.06
CA PRO A 144 4.07 -1.10 -16.34
C PRO A 144 4.80 -2.45 -16.23
N GLU A 145 5.31 -2.95 -17.34
CA GLU A 145 6.20 -4.11 -17.33
C GLU A 145 7.41 -3.86 -16.43
N GLY A 146 7.77 -4.84 -15.60
CA GLY A 146 8.82 -4.69 -14.58
C GLY A 146 8.41 -3.88 -13.34
N GLY A 147 7.18 -3.36 -13.29
CA GLY A 147 6.65 -2.68 -12.11
C GLY A 147 6.54 -3.60 -10.89
N GLN A 148 6.63 -3.05 -9.70
CA GLN A 148 6.83 -3.82 -8.46
C GLN A 148 5.82 -3.48 -7.38
N VAL A 149 5.48 -4.48 -6.58
CA VAL A 149 4.87 -4.35 -5.26
C VAL A 149 5.92 -4.64 -4.20
N TRP A 150 6.11 -3.72 -3.28
CA TRP A 150 6.98 -3.87 -2.11
C TRP A 150 6.10 -4.11 -0.89
N PHE A 151 6.20 -5.30 -0.32
CA PHE A 151 5.33 -5.75 0.76
C PHE A 151 6.11 -6.00 2.04
N LYS A 152 5.60 -5.46 3.17
CA LYS A 152 6.13 -5.66 4.53
C LYS A 152 5.00 -6.00 5.50
N THR A 153 5.27 -6.91 6.42
CA THR A 153 4.38 -7.25 7.54
C THR A 153 5.16 -7.86 8.70
N ASP A 154 4.65 -7.71 9.92
CA ASP A 154 5.08 -8.44 11.12
C ASP A 154 4.32 -9.76 11.29
N ASN A 155 3.20 -9.93 10.61
CA ASN A 155 2.36 -11.10 10.68
C ASN A 155 2.88 -12.20 9.74
N ARG A 156 3.49 -13.25 10.34
CA ARG A 156 4.07 -14.37 9.60
C ARG A 156 3.03 -15.13 8.75
N PRO A 157 1.84 -15.49 9.28
CA PRO A 157 0.80 -16.14 8.47
C PRO A 157 0.37 -15.30 7.26
N LEU A 158 0.17 -13.99 7.42
CA LEU A 158 -0.12 -13.10 6.29
C LEU A 158 1.00 -13.08 5.27
N TYR A 159 2.27 -13.09 5.72
CA TYR A 159 3.42 -13.12 4.82
C TYR A 159 3.46 -14.39 3.99
N GLU A 160 3.37 -15.56 4.64
CA GLU A 160 3.38 -16.87 3.98
C GLU A 160 2.24 -16.98 2.96
N TRP A 161 1.02 -16.62 3.37
CA TRP A 161 -0.13 -16.58 2.48
C TRP A 161 0.06 -15.62 1.30
N SER A 162 0.64 -14.45 1.53
CA SER A 162 0.89 -13.46 0.48
C SER A 162 1.92 -13.93 -0.53
N VAL A 163 2.98 -14.62 -0.09
CA VAL A 163 3.99 -15.24 -0.96
C VAL A 163 3.32 -16.26 -1.90
N GLU A 164 2.45 -17.13 -1.39
CA GLU A 164 1.69 -18.08 -2.20
C GLU A 164 0.75 -17.36 -3.19
N SER A 165 0.03 -16.34 -2.74
CA SER A 165 -0.84 -15.53 -3.59
C SER A 165 -0.08 -14.88 -4.75
N PHE A 166 1.06 -14.25 -4.48
CA PHE A 166 1.94 -13.69 -5.51
C PHE A 166 2.41 -14.77 -6.49
N THR A 167 2.84 -15.92 -5.97
CA THR A 167 3.37 -17.03 -6.78
C THR A 167 2.31 -17.60 -7.71
N LEU A 168 1.11 -17.88 -7.19
CA LEU A 168 -0.01 -18.40 -7.99
C LEU A 168 -0.48 -17.39 -9.06
N CYS A 169 -0.37 -16.09 -8.76
CA CYS A 169 -0.65 -15.02 -9.73
C CYS A 169 0.53 -14.73 -10.68
N GLY A 170 1.60 -15.53 -10.66
CA GLY A 170 2.74 -15.45 -11.59
C GLY A 170 3.73 -14.32 -11.32
N TRP A 171 3.70 -13.70 -10.12
CA TRP A 171 4.64 -12.65 -9.76
C TRP A 171 6.01 -13.24 -9.38
N LYS A 172 7.07 -12.61 -9.85
CA LYS A 172 8.44 -12.98 -9.48
C LYS A 172 8.81 -12.36 -8.14
N LEU A 173 9.28 -13.18 -7.20
CA LEU A 173 9.63 -12.73 -5.86
C LEU A 173 11.14 -12.60 -5.69
N GLU A 174 11.55 -11.53 -5.00
CA GLU A 174 12.95 -11.23 -4.70
C GLU A 174 13.06 -10.64 -3.28
N PRO A 175 14.20 -10.81 -2.59
CA PRO A 175 14.44 -10.15 -1.31
C PRO A 175 14.32 -8.62 -1.44
N MET A 176 13.73 -7.98 -0.43
CA MET A 176 13.69 -6.52 -0.39
C MET A 176 15.08 -5.96 -0.03
N PRO A 177 15.56 -4.92 -0.73
CA PRO A 177 16.82 -4.27 -0.38
C PRO A 177 16.84 -3.74 1.06
N GLU A 178 18.00 -3.81 1.70
CA GLU A 178 18.21 -3.23 3.02
C GLU A 178 18.09 -1.70 3.00
N GLY A 179 17.89 -1.10 4.19
CA GLY A 179 17.84 0.35 4.34
C GLY A 179 16.58 1.02 3.79
N THR A 180 15.52 0.24 3.49
CA THR A 180 14.23 0.84 3.12
C THR A 180 13.66 1.66 4.29
N PRO A 181 12.93 2.78 4.01
CA PRO A 181 12.28 3.56 5.05
C PRO A 181 11.38 2.72 5.95
N MET A 182 11.29 3.10 7.21
CA MET A 182 10.44 2.43 8.19
C MET A 182 9.14 3.19 8.43
N THR A 183 8.06 2.45 8.72
CA THR A 183 6.84 3.04 9.28
C THR A 183 7.02 3.35 10.78
N ASP A 184 6.11 4.14 11.38
CA ASP A 184 6.08 4.31 12.84
C ASP A 184 5.86 2.98 13.57
N TYR A 185 5.15 2.05 12.92
CA TYR A 185 4.87 0.72 13.44
C TYR A 185 6.13 -0.16 13.39
N GLU A 186 6.81 -0.20 12.24
CA GLU A 186 8.04 -0.97 12.03
C GLU A 186 9.15 -0.58 13.02
N ALA A 187 9.32 0.72 13.28
CA ALA A 187 10.31 1.20 14.23
C ALA A 187 10.13 0.60 15.63
N LYS A 188 8.88 0.56 16.13
CA LYS A 188 8.57 -0.05 17.43
C LYS A 188 8.86 -1.54 17.48
N PHE A 189 8.56 -2.27 16.41
CA PHE A 189 8.82 -3.71 16.33
C PHE A 189 10.31 -3.99 16.25
N THR A 190 11.05 -3.20 15.49
CA THR A 190 12.51 -3.30 15.40
C THR A 190 13.18 -3.02 16.76
N GLU A 191 12.73 -2.01 17.51
CA GLU A 191 13.19 -1.73 18.86
C GLU A 191 12.95 -2.90 19.84
N GLN A 192 11.90 -3.68 19.61
CA GLN A 192 11.56 -4.87 20.41
C GLN A 192 12.26 -6.14 19.92
N GLY A 193 13.05 -6.09 18.86
CA GLY A 193 13.72 -7.25 18.26
C GLY A 193 12.76 -8.23 17.58
N LEU A 194 11.54 -7.78 17.24
CA LEU A 194 10.55 -8.63 16.59
C LEU A 194 10.79 -8.70 15.08
N PRO A 195 10.54 -9.88 14.45
CA PRO A 195 10.82 -10.07 13.04
C PRO A 195 9.87 -9.24 12.17
N ILE A 196 10.41 -8.73 11.07
CA ILE A 196 9.63 -8.12 9.98
C ILE A 196 9.89 -8.90 8.70
N TYR A 197 8.83 -9.39 8.10
CA TYR A 197 8.85 -10.14 6.84
C TYR A 197 8.71 -9.17 5.67
N ARG A 198 9.56 -9.34 4.64
CA ARG A 198 9.66 -8.40 3.51
C ARG A 198 9.87 -9.14 2.21
N VAL A 199 9.21 -8.68 1.16
CA VAL A 199 9.40 -9.21 -0.20
C VAL A 199 9.14 -8.11 -1.23
N VAL A 200 9.86 -8.18 -2.34
CA VAL A 200 9.58 -7.45 -3.57
C VAL A 200 8.94 -8.42 -4.55
N ALA A 201 7.78 -8.08 -5.05
CA ALA A 201 7.07 -8.84 -6.06
C ALA A 201 7.05 -8.05 -7.38
N THR A 202 7.67 -8.60 -8.43
CA THR A 202 7.69 -8.00 -9.76
C THR A 202 6.52 -8.54 -10.57
N ARG A 203 5.79 -7.65 -11.21
CA ARG A 203 4.63 -7.93 -12.04
C ARG A 203 4.94 -8.97 -13.12
N PRO A 204 4.06 -9.97 -13.36
CA PRO A 204 4.20 -10.92 -14.46
C PRO A 204 4.08 -10.20 -15.81
N THR A 205 4.92 -10.59 -16.78
CA THR A 205 4.80 -10.14 -18.18
C THR A 205 3.52 -10.67 -18.81
N VAL A 206 3.20 -11.93 -18.51
CA VAL A 206 1.96 -12.59 -18.93
C VAL A 206 1.19 -13.00 -17.66
N PRO A 207 0.11 -12.32 -17.31
CA PRO A 207 -0.72 -12.72 -16.17
C PRO A 207 -1.39 -14.08 -16.46
N PRO A 208 -1.78 -14.84 -15.41
CA PRO A 208 -2.48 -16.11 -15.59
C PRO A 208 -3.79 -15.91 -16.37
N GLU A 209 -4.12 -16.88 -17.25
CA GLU A 209 -5.37 -16.84 -18.03
C GLU A 209 -6.61 -16.81 -17.14
N LYS A 210 -6.55 -17.53 -16.03
CA LYS A 210 -7.59 -17.53 -15.00
C LYS A 210 -6.98 -17.06 -13.69
N LEU A 211 -7.64 -16.07 -13.07
CA LEU A 211 -7.25 -15.61 -11.74
C LEU A 211 -7.48 -16.75 -10.73
N PRO A 212 -6.47 -17.09 -9.90
CA PRO A 212 -6.65 -18.06 -8.82
C PRO A 212 -7.77 -17.63 -7.86
N ASP A 213 -8.58 -18.59 -7.41
CA ASP A 213 -9.53 -18.32 -6.33
C ASP A 213 -8.78 -18.24 -4.98
N VAL A 214 -9.26 -17.40 -4.09
CA VAL A 214 -8.68 -17.25 -2.74
C VAL A 214 -8.62 -18.58 -1.98
N SER A 215 -9.56 -19.49 -2.23
CA SER A 215 -9.59 -20.84 -1.62
C SER A 215 -8.50 -21.79 -2.15
N GLU A 216 -7.86 -21.47 -3.28
CA GLU A 216 -6.73 -22.24 -3.82
C GLU A 216 -5.41 -21.92 -3.09
N ILE A 217 -5.36 -20.82 -2.32
CA ILE A 217 -4.18 -20.40 -1.56
C ILE A 217 -4.18 -21.15 -0.22
N PRO A 218 -3.11 -21.91 0.11
CA PRO A 218 -3.02 -22.63 1.37
C PRO A 218 -3.22 -21.73 2.59
N VAL A 219 -4.04 -22.16 3.53
CA VAL A 219 -4.21 -21.49 4.82
C VAL A 219 -2.98 -21.77 5.67
N PRO A 220 -2.30 -20.77 6.22
CA PRO A 220 -1.18 -21.00 7.13
C PRO A 220 -1.63 -21.73 8.39
N ALA A 221 -0.88 -22.74 8.83
CA ALA A 221 -1.23 -23.61 9.97
C ALA A 221 -1.53 -22.84 11.27
N ALA A 222 -0.95 -21.66 11.45
CA ALA A 222 -1.24 -20.81 12.62
C ALA A 222 -2.63 -20.13 12.58
N GLU A 223 -3.29 -20.06 11.42
CA GLU A 223 -4.63 -19.48 11.26
C GLU A 223 -5.72 -20.56 11.21
N GLU A 224 -5.39 -21.81 10.89
CA GLU A 224 -6.33 -22.96 10.93
C GLU A 224 -6.91 -23.17 12.32
N GLN A 225 -6.11 -22.94 13.37
CA GLN A 225 -6.52 -23.14 14.76
C GLN A 225 -7.51 -22.07 15.27
N GLU A 226 -7.49 -20.84 14.71
CA GLU A 226 -8.42 -19.77 15.13
C GLU A 226 -9.83 -19.95 14.53
N ASP A 227 -9.96 -20.62 13.36
CA ASP A 227 -11.26 -20.87 12.71
C ASP A 227 -12.00 -22.09 13.32
N GLU A 228 -11.30 -23.01 14.02
CA GLU A 228 -11.88 -24.18 14.69
C GLU A 228 -12.42 -23.87 16.11
N GLU A 229 -12.01 -22.77 16.73
CA GLU A 229 -12.41 -22.39 18.10
C GLU A 229 -13.65 -21.48 18.16
N GLU A 230 -14.30 -21.12 17.03
CA GLU A 230 -15.55 -20.32 16.93
C GLU A 230 -16.73 -21.13 16.32
#